data_e8e9dbd1b534bec5d1b9efd4ecc04f89
#
_entry.id   e8e9dbd1b534bec5d1b9efd4ecc04f89
#
_cell.length_a   1.000
_cell.length_b   1.000
_cell.length_c   1.000
_cell.angle_alpha   90.00
_cell.angle_beta   90.00
_cell.angle_gamma   90.00
#
_symmetry.space_group_name_H-M   'P 1'
#
loop_
_entity.id
_entity.type
_entity.pdbx_description
1 polymer ?
#
loop_
_entity_poly.entity_id
_entity_poly.type
_entity_poly.pdbx_seq_one_letter_code
_entity_poly.pdbx_strand_id
1 'polypeptide(L)'
;MRYAVFSILSAFVLTCTFFTLFHLLPHDIEMAFSRNYVPLLVASIATTAVAQNDSKVDLGWYAPKKSWINDIGQVLNGTGTNGFLFNSSQLPAGVEYGTYNWCNMPHVRKEEYVKVNDEFKLVYVEVIHRHHKRTPYASNTFPKEAYPWDCNDQGLFYYGEPLNPAGNTSASTYWSVYTNPVNPFAVAGFNGSCQFPQITREGLDDSLQHGKDLYGVYHDMLGFLPDAINEKTTWRVSNNVITSQVAGMLIEGMYNSKDNVPLHVQPSTIDSLAPSYSCPAGSSLYSSYGVGSTASNWTAHLKATAPLFASLDAISGVATDSSEWHNWFDHYYDNLSARQCHAKPLPCNITNPDLCVTQEQADTVYRLGQYEYSFLYRDSPLSLQAAAASYGVFMAEVAENMRAVLAGRDSVVYRHNVAHDGSLARLLSFLQVETMVWVGMGSEVVFEVYQKEGKAYLRILWGGQVLKSSNPSLGKIDMIDLDVFLGYVDGLVGRRADKVVENCAE
;
A
#
# COMPACT_ATOMS: atom_id res chain seq x y z
N MET A 1 -7.99 -54.89 -15.96
CA MET A 1 -7.53 -55.54 -14.70
C MET A 1 -7.87 -54.60 -13.55
N ARG A 2 -8.71 -55.06 -12.65
CA ARG A 2 -9.23 -54.40 -11.44
C ARG A 2 -8.16 -54.39 -10.37
N TYR A 3 -8.06 -53.36 -9.54
CA TYR A 3 -7.81 -53.33 -8.07
C TYR A 3 -8.17 -51.91 -7.62
N ALA A 4 -9.18 -51.64 -6.93
CA ALA A 4 -9.64 -51.97 -5.56
C ALA A 4 -9.04 -51.00 -4.52
N VAL A 5 -9.96 -50.23 -4.00
CA VAL A 5 -10.03 -49.29 -2.84
C VAL A 5 -9.47 -49.92 -1.54
N PHE A 6 -8.83 -49.11 -0.72
CA PHE A 6 -8.88 -49.26 0.73
C PHE A 6 -8.83 -47.90 1.45
N SER A 7 -9.94 -47.58 2.07
CA SER A 7 -10.08 -46.59 3.14
C SER A 7 -9.60 -47.17 4.46
N ILE A 8 -8.87 -46.37 5.26
CA ILE A 8 -8.80 -46.60 6.72
C ILE A 8 -8.94 -45.28 7.44
N LEU A 9 -10.10 -45.13 8.08
CA LEU A 9 -10.36 -44.24 9.21
C LEU A 9 -9.59 -44.75 10.44
N SER A 10 -8.99 -43.86 11.21
CA SER A 10 -8.71 -44.14 12.63
C SER A 10 -8.86 -42.87 13.42
N ALA A 11 -9.92 -42.79 14.14
CA ALA A 11 -10.17 -41.87 15.23
C ALA A 11 -9.36 -42.27 16.45
N PHE A 12 -8.70 -41.29 17.10
CA PHE A 12 -8.25 -41.46 18.50
C PHE A 12 -8.84 -40.33 19.33
N VAL A 13 -9.78 -40.78 20.16
CA VAL A 13 -10.27 -40.06 21.33
C VAL A 13 -9.32 -40.35 22.47
N LEU A 14 -8.80 -39.34 23.16
CA LEU A 14 -8.20 -39.52 24.47
C LEU A 14 -8.77 -38.50 25.46
N THR A 15 -9.45 -39.10 26.43
CA THR A 15 -10.13 -38.50 27.56
C THR A 15 -9.17 -37.94 28.61
N CYS A 16 -9.53 -36.81 29.17
CA CYS A 16 -9.02 -36.22 30.42
C CYS A 16 -9.24 -37.13 31.61
N THR A 17 -8.25 -37.20 32.52
CA THR A 17 -8.46 -37.60 33.91
C THR A 17 -7.84 -36.59 34.86
N PHE A 18 -8.70 -36.02 35.68
CA PHE A 18 -8.39 -35.20 36.85
C PHE A 18 -7.71 -36.07 37.93
N PHE A 19 -6.73 -35.53 38.62
CA PHE A 19 -6.36 -35.95 39.96
C PHE A 19 -6.13 -34.72 40.84
N THR A 20 -7.03 -34.58 41.79
CA THR A 20 -6.95 -33.79 43.02
C THR A 20 -6.14 -34.51 44.04
N LEU A 21 -5.22 -33.85 44.73
CA LEU A 21 -4.78 -34.28 46.08
C LEU A 21 -4.59 -33.07 47.01
N PHE A 22 -5.39 -33.11 48.07
CA PHE A 22 -5.37 -32.25 49.24
C PHE A 22 -4.43 -32.83 50.31
N HIS A 23 -4.04 -31.96 51.28
CA HIS A 23 -3.49 -32.18 52.62
C HIS A 23 -1.99 -31.93 52.74
N LEU A 24 -1.46 -31.24 53.73
CA LEU A 24 -1.78 -30.91 55.11
C LEU A 24 -0.87 -29.74 55.58
N LEU A 25 -1.40 -28.86 56.38
CA LEU A 25 -0.66 -28.01 57.33
C LEU A 25 -0.21 -28.83 58.55
N PRO A 26 0.77 -28.39 59.37
CA PRO A 26 0.40 -27.51 60.47
C PRO A 26 1.48 -26.55 61.08
N HIS A 27 0.96 -25.59 61.82
CA HIS A 27 1.33 -24.98 63.10
C HIS A 27 2.50 -24.00 63.28
N ASP A 28 2.07 -22.79 63.68
CA ASP A 28 2.50 -21.95 64.81
C ASP A 28 3.97 -21.51 64.96
N ILE A 29 4.15 -20.19 64.86
CA ILE A 29 4.91 -19.40 65.84
C ILE A 29 4.33 -17.99 65.92
N GLU A 30 3.71 -17.66 67.07
CA GLU A 30 3.52 -16.31 67.56
C GLU A 30 4.87 -15.70 67.91
N MET A 31 5.08 -14.42 67.61
CA MET A 31 5.66 -13.49 68.61
C MET A 31 5.59 -12.01 68.17
N ALA A 32 5.01 -11.30 69.08
CA ALA A 32 5.36 -10.00 69.63
C ALA A 32 5.23 -8.72 68.79
N PHE A 33 4.26 -7.93 69.20
CA PHE A 33 4.06 -6.51 68.94
C PHE A 33 5.29 -5.64 69.18
N SER A 34 5.63 -4.79 68.22
CA SER A 34 6.27 -3.52 68.49
C SER A 34 5.57 -2.43 67.70
N ARG A 35 4.87 -1.53 68.39
CA ARG A 35 4.27 -0.33 67.84
C ARG A 35 5.37 0.70 67.56
N ASN A 36 5.59 1.00 66.26
CA ASN A 36 6.18 2.30 65.91
C ASN A 36 5.27 2.97 64.90
N TYR A 37 4.72 4.09 65.31
CA TYR A 37 3.96 5.02 64.47
C TYR A 37 4.90 5.65 63.44
N VAL A 38 4.62 5.44 62.15
CA VAL A 38 5.14 6.26 61.03
C VAL A 38 3.95 7.02 60.45
N PRO A 39 4.00 8.34 60.38
CA PRO A 39 2.90 9.09 59.76
C PRO A 39 2.90 8.85 58.26
N LEU A 40 1.77 8.35 57.75
CA LEU A 40 1.49 8.29 56.32
C LEU A 40 1.36 9.71 55.80
N LEU A 41 2.38 10.16 55.05
CA LEU A 41 2.25 11.33 54.16
C LEU A 41 1.38 10.90 52.95
N VAL A 42 0.12 11.24 52.99
CA VAL A 42 -0.76 11.15 51.82
C VAL A 42 -0.34 12.24 50.85
N ALA A 43 0.53 11.91 49.89
CA ALA A 43 0.78 12.76 48.74
C ALA A 43 -0.47 12.70 47.86
N SER A 44 -1.30 13.72 47.93
CA SER A 44 -2.37 13.94 46.95
C SER A 44 -1.75 14.17 45.58
N ILE A 45 -1.68 13.13 44.76
CA ILE A 45 -1.41 13.27 43.33
C ILE A 45 -2.66 13.95 42.74
N ALA A 46 -2.60 15.26 42.59
CA ALA A 46 -3.55 16.00 41.78
C ALA A 46 -3.33 15.52 40.33
N THR A 47 -4.12 14.56 39.89
CA THR A 47 -4.31 14.29 38.47
C THR A 47 -5.01 15.53 37.93
N THR A 48 -4.23 16.42 37.32
CA THR A 48 -4.76 17.40 36.38
C THR A 48 -5.40 16.61 35.24
N ALA A 49 -6.72 16.44 35.35
CA ALA A 49 -7.52 16.08 34.19
C ALA A 49 -7.35 17.25 33.20
N VAL A 50 -6.49 17.04 32.22
CA VAL A 50 -6.50 17.88 31.01
C VAL A 50 -7.90 17.71 30.44
N ALA A 51 -8.69 18.78 30.54
CA ALA A 51 -9.98 18.84 29.88
C ALA A 51 -9.72 18.60 28.41
N GLN A 52 -10.04 17.40 27.96
CA GLN A 52 -10.06 17.03 26.55
C GLN A 52 -11.17 17.92 25.96
N ASN A 53 -10.77 18.90 25.19
CA ASN A 53 -11.69 19.69 24.40
C ASN A 53 -12.29 18.70 23.38
N ASP A 54 -13.48 18.18 23.67
CA ASP A 54 -14.27 17.34 22.78
C ASP A 54 -14.75 18.19 21.57
N SER A 55 -13.83 18.63 20.73
CA SER A 55 -14.17 18.98 19.37
C SER A 55 -14.52 17.66 18.69
N LYS A 56 -15.81 17.39 18.59
CA LYS A 56 -16.35 16.15 18.04
C LYS A 56 -15.88 16.02 16.59
N VAL A 57 -14.84 15.21 16.35
CA VAL A 57 -14.34 14.94 15.00
C VAL A 57 -15.43 14.21 14.22
N ASP A 58 -15.70 14.68 13.02
CA ASP A 58 -16.69 14.04 12.14
C ASP A 58 -16.13 12.74 11.55
N LEU A 59 -16.81 11.64 11.79
CA LEU A 59 -16.45 10.29 11.32
C LEU A 59 -17.31 9.85 10.12
N GLY A 60 -18.18 10.71 9.61
CA GLY A 60 -19.06 10.40 8.49
C GLY A 60 -18.31 10.26 7.18
N TRP A 61 -18.92 9.51 6.25
CA TRP A 61 -18.49 9.50 4.86
C TRP A 61 -18.98 10.74 4.13
N TYR A 62 -18.13 11.33 3.32
CA TYR A 62 -18.43 12.47 2.46
C TYR A 62 -18.09 12.16 1.02
N ALA A 63 -18.97 12.51 0.11
CA ALA A 63 -18.78 12.27 -1.32
C ALA A 63 -17.50 12.96 -1.84
N PRO A 64 -16.78 12.32 -2.77
CA PRO A 64 -15.65 12.96 -3.47
C PRO A 64 -16.15 14.11 -4.35
N LYS A 65 -15.22 14.93 -4.79
CA LYS A 65 -15.49 15.95 -5.79
C LYS A 65 -15.86 15.28 -7.12
N LYS A 66 -17.02 15.67 -7.67
CA LYS A 66 -17.45 15.19 -8.98
C LYS A 66 -16.52 15.70 -10.07
N SER A 67 -16.11 14.81 -10.94
CA SER A 67 -15.29 15.09 -12.12
C SER A 67 -15.65 14.13 -13.25
N TRP A 68 -14.95 14.19 -14.37
CA TRP A 68 -15.09 13.21 -15.45
C TRP A 68 -14.85 11.76 -14.99
N ILE A 69 -14.02 11.55 -13.96
CA ILE A 69 -13.68 10.22 -13.39
C ILE A 69 -14.92 9.49 -12.89
N ASN A 70 -15.91 10.22 -12.37
CA ASN A 70 -17.12 9.65 -11.77
C ASN A 70 -18.29 9.56 -12.77
N ASP A 71 -18.04 9.88 -14.05
CA ASP A 71 -19.07 9.90 -15.11
C ASP A 71 -18.69 8.91 -16.22
N ILE A 72 -19.33 7.74 -16.21
CA ILE A 72 -19.05 6.68 -17.19
C ILE A 72 -19.25 7.14 -18.63
N GLY A 73 -20.17 8.07 -18.89
CA GLY A 73 -20.38 8.63 -20.22
C GLY A 73 -19.18 9.44 -20.70
N GLN A 74 -18.61 10.27 -19.83
CA GLN A 74 -17.39 11.03 -20.14
C GLN A 74 -16.16 10.11 -20.26
N VAL A 75 -16.07 9.07 -19.41
CA VAL A 75 -15.00 8.07 -19.48
C VAL A 75 -14.99 7.36 -20.83
N LEU A 76 -16.15 6.90 -21.30
CA LEU A 76 -16.26 6.16 -22.56
C LEU A 76 -16.13 7.04 -23.81
N ASN A 77 -16.64 8.27 -23.78
CA ASN A 77 -16.63 9.19 -24.92
C ASN A 77 -15.50 10.23 -24.87
N GLY A 78 -14.62 10.15 -23.87
CA GLY A 78 -13.44 10.99 -23.75
C GLY A 78 -12.36 10.61 -24.76
N THR A 79 -11.32 11.45 -24.85
CA THR A 79 -10.12 11.20 -25.64
C THR A 79 -8.88 11.31 -24.76
N GLY A 80 -7.82 10.55 -25.05
CA GLY A 80 -6.60 10.50 -24.25
C GLY A 80 -6.84 9.90 -22.84
N THR A 81 -5.90 10.12 -21.93
CA THR A 81 -5.93 9.59 -20.56
C THR A 81 -6.51 10.55 -19.54
N ASN A 82 -6.96 11.72 -19.99
CA ASN A 82 -7.63 12.76 -19.20
C ASN A 82 -6.88 13.29 -17.99
N GLY A 83 -5.88 14.08 -18.26
CA GLY A 83 -5.40 15.04 -17.27
C GLY A 83 -4.64 14.47 -16.11
N PHE A 84 -3.70 15.26 -15.71
CA PHE A 84 -2.81 15.01 -14.59
C PHE A 84 -3.37 15.71 -13.34
N LEU A 85 -3.50 15.00 -12.24
CA LEU A 85 -4.08 15.57 -11.02
C LEU A 85 -3.13 16.51 -10.28
N PHE A 86 -1.82 16.35 -10.50
CA PHE A 86 -0.78 17.02 -9.74
C PHE A 86 -0.14 18.12 -10.57
N ASN A 87 0.05 19.28 -9.96
CA ASN A 87 0.84 20.35 -10.54
C ASN A 87 2.33 20.07 -10.28
N SER A 88 2.94 19.24 -11.12
CA SER A 88 4.33 18.81 -11.01
C SER A 88 5.09 19.09 -12.30
N SER A 89 6.35 19.50 -12.17
CA SER A 89 7.30 19.60 -13.29
C SER A 89 8.01 18.27 -13.55
N GLN A 90 7.84 17.28 -12.71
CA GLN A 90 8.43 15.96 -12.86
C GLN A 90 7.67 15.15 -13.90
N LEU A 91 8.21 15.07 -15.09
CA LEU A 91 7.63 14.30 -16.19
C LEU A 91 8.61 13.23 -16.65
N PRO A 92 8.13 12.02 -16.96
CA PRO A 92 8.93 11.06 -17.71
C PRO A 92 9.28 11.62 -19.09
N ALA A 93 10.38 11.16 -19.65
CA ALA A 93 10.75 11.52 -21.00
C ALA A 93 9.64 11.16 -22.00
N GLY A 94 9.21 12.14 -22.81
CA GLY A 94 8.20 11.94 -23.84
C GLY A 94 6.75 11.99 -23.35
N VAL A 95 6.48 12.26 -22.07
CA VAL A 95 5.13 12.47 -21.56
C VAL A 95 4.85 13.96 -21.49
N GLU A 96 3.72 14.39 -22.05
CA GLU A 96 3.29 15.78 -22.02
C GLU A 96 2.81 16.18 -20.62
N TYR A 97 3.20 17.38 -20.16
CA TYR A 97 2.75 17.92 -18.88
C TYR A 97 1.21 18.00 -18.82
N GLY A 98 0.66 17.62 -17.70
CA GLY A 98 -0.78 17.57 -17.51
C GLY A 98 -1.42 16.24 -17.90
N THR A 99 -0.67 15.32 -18.51
CA THR A 99 -1.10 13.95 -18.77
C THR A 99 -0.95 13.11 -17.52
N TYR A 100 -1.96 12.28 -17.19
CA TYR A 100 -1.83 11.36 -16.05
C TYR A 100 -0.65 10.42 -16.26
N ASN A 101 0.26 10.41 -15.28
CA ASN A 101 1.46 9.58 -15.35
C ASN A 101 1.38 8.38 -14.41
N TRP A 102 0.83 7.27 -14.90
CA TRP A 102 0.81 6.00 -14.19
C TRP A 102 2.17 5.29 -14.13
N CYS A 103 3.12 5.71 -14.95
CA CYS A 103 4.44 5.07 -15.05
C CYS A 103 5.39 5.49 -13.93
N ASN A 104 5.30 6.74 -13.47
CA ASN A 104 6.07 7.29 -12.38
C ASN A 104 5.35 8.52 -11.85
N MET A 105 4.49 8.32 -10.85
CA MET A 105 3.70 9.41 -10.28
C MET A 105 4.60 10.42 -9.57
N PRO A 106 4.19 11.69 -9.51
CA PRO A 106 4.89 12.70 -8.74
C PRO A 106 5.08 12.28 -7.28
N HIS A 107 6.18 12.71 -6.70
CA HIS A 107 6.55 12.50 -5.31
C HIS A 107 7.23 13.75 -4.75
N VAL A 108 7.56 13.74 -3.46
CA VAL A 108 8.23 14.85 -2.79
C VAL A 108 9.61 15.07 -3.37
N ARG A 109 9.91 16.33 -3.82
CA ARG A 109 11.21 16.74 -4.35
C ARG A 109 11.46 18.22 -4.15
N LYS A 110 12.73 18.64 -4.17
CA LYS A 110 13.16 20.01 -3.83
C LYS A 110 12.49 21.10 -4.66
N GLU A 111 12.31 20.86 -5.95
CA GLU A 111 11.80 21.84 -6.91
C GLU A 111 10.37 22.29 -6.62
N GLU A 112 9.61 21.45 -5.93
CA GLU A 112 8.17 21.64 -5.71
C GLU A 112 7.78 21.65 -4.24
N TYR A 113 8.71 21.28 -3.36
CA TYR A 113 8.43 21.21 -1.94
C TYR A 113 8.25 22.60 -1.31
N VAL A 114 7.05 22.83 -0.80
CA VAL A 114 6.76 24.07 -0.06
C VAL A 114 7.18 23.92 1.38
N LYS A 115 8.29 24.57 1.76
CA LYS A 115 8.78 24.58 3.14
C LYS A 115 7.76 25.22 4.09
N VAL A 116 7.51 24.57 5.21
CA VAL A 116 6.72 25.14 6.32
C VAL A 116 7.53 26.23 7.00
N ASN A 117 6.86 27.22 7.58
CA ASN A 117 7.49 28.31 8.34
C ASN A 117 8.42 27.76 9.43
N ASP A 118 9.58 28.35 9.61
CA ASP A 118 10.65 27.93 10.54
C ASP A 118 10.23 27.94 12.03
N GLU A 119 9.09 28.56 12.37
CA GLU A 119 8.49 28.44 13.71
C GLU A 119 8.00 27.02 14.04
N PHE A 120 7.76 26.20 13.01
CA PHE A 120 7.35 24.80 13.14
C PHE A 120 8.56 23.89 12.94
N LYS A 121 8.85 23.09 13.94
CA LYS A 121 9.94 22.11 13.88
C LYS A 121 9.41 20.76 13.39
N LEU A 122 9.94 20.26 12.29
CA LEU A 122 9.67 18.88 11.83
C LEU A 122 10.24 17.89 12.86
N VAL A 123 9.43 16.94 13.33
CA VAL A 123 9.82 15.98 14.37
C VAL A 123 9.60 14.54 13.96
N TYR A 124 8.76 14.27 12.95
CA TYR A 124 8.49 12.93 12.45
C TYR A 124 8.06 12.96 11.00
N VAL A 125 8.51 11.96 10.25
CA VAL A 125 8.10 11.69 8.86
C VAL A 125 7.77 10.21 8.70
N GLU A 126 6.62 9.90 8.11
CA GLU A 126 6.30 8.54 7.67
C GLU A 126 5.88 8.57 6.21
N VAL A 127 6.59 7.81 5.40
CA VAL A 127 6.38 7.68 3.96
C VAL A 127 5.74 6.33 3.67
N ILE A 128 4.74 6.32 2.80
CA ILE A 128 4.24 5.10 2.16
C ILE A 128 4.13 5.35 0.67
N HIS A 129 4.70 4.46 -0.15
CA HIS A 129 4.57 4.55 -1.59
C HIS A 129 4.39 3.19 -2.26
N ARG A 130 3.79 3.20 -3.45
CA ARG A 130 3.71 2.05 -4.35
C ARG A 130 5.08 1.75 -4.93
N HIS A 131 5.40 0.46 -5.15
CA HIS A 131 6.57 0.06 -5.93
C HIS A 131 6.61 0.75 -7.31
N HIS A 132 7.78 0.81 -7.92
CA HIS A 132 8.02 1.40 -9.23
C HIS A 132 7.75 0.43 -10.39
N LYS A 133 8.16 0.83 -11.63
CA LYS A 133 7.93 0.09 -12.88
C LYS A 133 8.38 -1.36 -12.77
N ARG A 134 7.56 -2.24 -13.29
CA ARG A 134 7.74 -3.68 -13.26
C ARG A 134 7.12 -4.34 -14.49
N THR A 135 7.47 -5.61 -14.73
CA THR A 135 6.69 -6.47 -15.62
C THR A 135 5.26 -6.64 -15.07
N PRO A 136 4.27 -6.99 -15.91
CA PRO A 136 2.94 -7.29 -15.41
C PRO A 136 2.96 -8.48 -14.43
N TYR A 137 1.88 -8.69 -13.70
CA TYR A 137 1.67 -9.95 -13.00
C TYR A 137 1.41 -11.08 -14.01
N ALA A 138 1.74 -12.31 -13.64
CA ALA A 138 1.49 -13.48 -14.50
C ALA A 138 0.00 -13.64 -14.85
N SER A 139 -0.90 -13.36 -13.92
CA SER A 139 -2.35 -13.33 -14.15
C SER A 139 -2.79 -12.29 -15.20
N ASN A 140 -1.99 -11.26 -15.43
CA ASN A 140 -2.31 -10.14 -16.31
C ASN A 140 -1.63 -10.23 -17.67
N THR A 141 -0.96 -11.36 -17.97
CA THR A 141 -0.38 -11.63 -19.29
C THR A 141 -1.43 -12.13 -20.27
N PHE A 142 -1.41 -11.64 -21.48
CA PHE A 142 -2.37 -12.06 -22.50
C PHE A 142 -2.10 -13.49 -22.95
N PRO A 143 -3.13 -14.34 -23.04
CA PRO A 143 -2.96 -15.74 -23.47
C PRO A 143 -2.30 -15.91 -24.85
N LYS A 144 -2.47 -14.93 -25.74
CA LYS A 144 -1.90 -14.91 -27.10
C LYS A 144 -0.90 -13.79 -27.30
N GLU A 145 -0.14 -13.46 -26.27
CA GLU A 145 0.93 -12.49 -26.34
C GLU A 145 2.25 -13.17 -26.75
N ALA A 146 2.94 -12.63 -27.75
CA ALA A 146 4.22 -13.14 -28.23
C ALA A 146 5.40 -12.24 -27.87
N TYR A 147 5.20 -11.18 -27.10
CA TYR A 147 6.23 -10.21 -26.81
C TYR A 147 7.15 -10.68 -25.67
N PRO A 148 8.45 -10.89 -25.88
CA PRO A 148 9.39 -11.27 -24.84
C PRO A 148 9.71 -10.09 -23.93
N TRP A 149 9.89 -10.39 -22.63
CA TRP A 149 10.38 -9.46 -21.63
C TRP A 149 11.82 -9.83 -21.26
N ASP A 150 12.76 -8.93 -21.55
CA ASP A 150 14.17 -9.14 -21.30
C ASP A 150 14.66 -8.30 -20.13
N CYS A 151 15.24 -8.96 -19.13
CA CYS A 151 15.79 -8.38 -17.91
C CYS A 151 17.27 -8.78 -17.73
N ASN A 152 17.99 -9.11 -18.78
CA ASN A 152 19.39 -9.56 -18.71
C ASN A 152 20.36 -8.44 -18.32
N ASP A 153 19.93 -7.17 -18.38
CA ASP A 153 20.70 -5.98 -18.06
C ASP A 153 20.70 -5.63 -16.56
N GLN A 154 20.03 -6.42 -15.72
CA GLN A 154 19.95 -6.19 -14.29
C GLN A 154 20.30 -7.44 -13.48
N GLY A 155 20.97 -7.24 -12.34
CA GLY A 155 21.09 -8.27 -11.31
C GLY A 155 19.72 -8.49 -10.67
N LEU A 156 19.23 -9.71 -10.74
CA LEU A 156 18.06 -10.10 -9.96
C LEU A 156 18.44 -10.15 -8.48
N PHE A 157 17.46 -10.07 -7.60
CA PHE A 157 17.73 -9.98 -6.16
C PHE A 157 18.53 -11.17 -5.65
N TYR A 158 19.40 -10.88 -4.69
CA TYR A 158 20.18 -11.88 -3.99
C TYR A 158 19.39 -12.45 -2.82
N TYR A 159 19.46 -13.77 -2.64
CA TYR A 159 18.89 -14.45 -1.50
C TYR A 159 19.97 -15.15 -0.69
N GLY A 160 19.84 -15.07 0.62
CA GLY A 160 20.53 -15.92 1.54
C GLY A 160 22.02 -15.66 1.70
N GLU A 161 22.46 -14.40 1.60
CA GLU A 161 23.73 -14.05 2.18
C GLU A 161 23.59 -14.12 3.71
N PRO A 162 24.30 -15.05 4.41
CA PRO A 162 24.17 -15.14 5.85
C PRO A 162 24.77 -13.90 6.49
N LEU A 163 24.02 -13.22 7.33
CA LEU A 163 24.54 -12.22 8.27
C LEU A 163 25.28 -12.96 9.38
N ASN A 164 26.34 -13.69 9.03
CA ASN A 164 27.03 -14.56 9.97
C ASN A 164 28.26 -13.85 10.54
N PRO A 165 28.27 -13.49 11.83
CA PRO A 165 29.41 -12.83 12.47
C PRO A 165 30.65 -13.74 12.56
N ALA A 166 30.55 -15.05 12.32
CA ALA A 166 31.69 -15.97 12.25
C ALA A 166 32.45 -15.92 10.92
N GLY A 167 32.05 -15.06 9.97
CA GLY A 167 32.77 -14.83 8.73
C GLY A 167 32.59 -15.90 7.65
N ASN A 168 31.64 -16.82 7.81
CA ASN A 168 31.29 -17.77 6.75
C ASN A 168 30.40 -17.07 5.72
N THR A 169 30.83 -17.04 4.47
CA THR A 169 30.07 -16.50 3.34
C THR A 169 29.44 -17.63 2.54
N SER A 170 28.23 -17.40 2.01
CA SER A 170 27.63 -18.26 0.99
C SER A 170 28.08 -17.83 -0.39
N ALA A 171 27.79 -18.64 -1.39
CA ALA A 171 27.84 -18.18 -2.78
C ALA A 171 26.81 -17.03 -2.94
N SER A 172 27.19 -16.01 -3.68
CA SER A 172 26.26 -15.00 -4.13
C SER A 172 25.29 -15.61 -5.13
N THR A 173 23.99 -15.59 -4.83
CA THR A 173 22.97 -16.21 -5.68
C THR A 173 21.94 -15.18 -6.14
N TYR A 174 21.41 -15.40 -7.31
CA TYR A 174 20.32 -14.60 -7.87
C TYR A 174 19.33 -15.49 -8.60
N TRP A 175 18.11 -15.00 -8.76
CA TRP A 175 17.10 -15.73 -9.49
C TRP A 175 17.26 -15.52 -10.99
N SER A 176 17.10 -16.60 -11.76
CA SER A 176 16.99 -16.60 -13.19
C SER A 176 15.70 -17.30 -13.59
N VAL A 177 15.05 -16.79 -14.61
CA VAL A 177 13.82 -17.41 -15.11
C VAL A 177 14.15 -18.76 -15.75
N TYR A 178 13.40 -19.77 -15.33
CA TYR A 178 13.42 -21.10 -15.96
C TYR A 178 12.15 -21.30 -16.76
N THR A 179 12.31 -21.52 -18.06
CA THR A 179 11.21 -21.88 -18.96
C THR A 179 11.48 -23.24 -19.58
N ASN A 180 10.46 -24.07 -19.70
CA ASN A 180 10.54 -25.34 -20.37
C ASN A 180 9.34 -25.51 -21.31
N PRO A 181 9.57 -25.70 -22.63
CA PRO A 181 8.49 -25.82 -23.60
C PRO A 181 7.60 -27.06 -23.40
N VAL A 182 8.03 -28.01 -22.58
CA VAL A 182 7.22 -29.17 -22.19
C VAL A 182 6.15 -28.80 -21.16
N ASN A 183 6.28 -27.65 -20.48
CA ASN A 183 5.25 -27.17 -19.54
C ASN A 183 4.07 -26.60 -20.32
N PRO A 184 2.91 -27.31 -20.39
CA PRO A 184 1.75 -26.83 -21.15
C PRO A 184 1.01 -25.66 -20.49
N PHE A 185 1.37 -25.31 -19.25
CA PHE A 185 0.78 -24.21 -18.48
C PHE A 185 1.57 -22.91 -18.60
N ALA A 186 2.73 -22.94 -19.28
CA ALA A 186 3.47 -21.73 -19.57
C ALA A 186 2.67 -20.86 -20.56
N VAL A 187 2.40 -19.61 -20.16
CA VAL A 187 1.73 -18.64 -21.03
C VAL A 187 2.74 -17.90 -21.90
N ALA A 188 2.27 -17.38 -23.03
CA ALA A 188 3.14 -16.71 -24.02
C ALA A 188 3.88 -15.50 -23.42
N GLY A 189 3.27 -14.76 -22.49
CA GLY A 189 3.87 -13.60 -21.80
C GLY A 189 5.07 -13.94 -20.92
N PHE A 190 5.31 -15.22 -20.63
CA PHE A 190 6.52 -15.68 -19.91
C PHE A 190 7.74 -15.91 -20.81
N ASN A 191 7.69 -15.50 -22.04
CA ASN A 191 8.87 -15.53 -22.91
C ASN A 191 9.87 -14.45 -22.48
N GLY A 192 11.17 -14.79 -22.57
CA GLY A 192 12.28 -13.91 -22.20
C GLY A 192 12.91 -14.26 -20.85
N SER A 193 13.59 -13.30 -20.25
CA SER A 193 14.40 -13.49 -19.04
C SER A 193 13.82 -12.86 -17.78
N CYS A 194 12.71 -12.12 -17.86
CA CYS A 194 12.05 -11.50 -16.71
C CYS A 194 11.15 -12.48 -15.95
N GLN A 195 11.05 -12.28 -14.65
CA GLN A 195 9.96 -12.82 -13.83
C GLN A 195 8.70 -11.95 -13.97
N PHE A 196 7.55 -12.49 -13.52
CA PHE A 196 6.25 -11.83 -13.51
C PHE A 196 5.59 -12.01 -12.13
N PRO A 197 5.66 -10.98 -11.23
CA PRO A 197 6.25 -9.65 -11.47
C PRO A 197 7.74 -9.57 -11.15
N GLN A 198 8.44 -8.59 -11.76
CA GLN A 198 9.81 -8.22 -11.46
C GLN A 198 9.98 -6.72 -11.68
N ILE A 199 10.66 -6.00 -10.77
CA ILE A 199 11.06 -4.62 -11.01
C ILE A 199 12.08 -4.62 -12.16
N THR A 200 11.85 -3.76 -13.15
CA THR A 200 12.71 -3.64 -14.32
C THR A 200 13.86 -2.67 -14.06
N ARG A 201 14.80 -2.57 -14.99
CA ARG A 201 15.89 -1.58 -14.94
C ARG A 201 15.36 -0.18 -14.76
N GLU A 202 14.35 0.21 -15.54
CA GLU A 202 13.70 1.52 -15.46
C GLU A 202 13.03 1.75 -14.09
N GLY A 203 12.46 0.69 -13.51
CA GLY A 203 11.88 0.77 -12.15
C GLY A 203 12.94 0.91 -11.05
N LEU A 204 14.11 0.29 -11.22
CA LEU A 204 15.24 0.46 -10.31
C LEU A 204 15.82 1.88 -10.39
N ASP A 205 15.97 2.42 -11.61
CA ASP A 205 16.44 3.79 -11.82
C ASP A 205 15.45 4.84 -11.26
N ASP A 206 14.15 4.63 -11.45
CA ASP A 206 13.10 5.46 -10.82
C ASP A 206 13.19 5.41 -9.28
N SER A 207 13.41 4.22 -8.71
CA SER A 207 13.54 4.05 -7.26
C SER A 207 14.76 4.77 -6.68
N LEU A 208 15.89 4.70 -7.41
CA LEU A 208 17.11 5.42 -7.07
C LEU A 208 16.88 6.95 -7.05
N GLN A 209 16.20 7.45 -8.09
CA GLN A 209 15.87 8.89 -8.19
C GLN A 209 14.91 9.32 -7.08
N HIS A 210 13.86 8.52 -6.80
CA HIS A 210 12.93 8.78 -5.72
C HIS A 210 13.64 8.90 -4.35
N GLY A 211 14.60 7.99 -4.09
CA GLY A 211 15.44 8.08 -2.89
C GLY A 211 16.26 9.38 -2.81
N LYS A 212 16.88 9.78 -3.93
CA LYS A 212 17.63 11.06 -4.01
C LYS A 212 16.73 12.26 -3.76
N ASP A 213 15.53 12.26 -4.30
CA ASP A 213 14.58 13.36 -4.16
C ASP A 213 14.12 13.52 -2.71
N LEU A 214 13.78 12.41 -2.04
CA LEU A 214 13.41 12.41 -0.62
C LEU A 214 14.57 12.86 0.28
N TYR A 215 15.78 12.36 0.04
CA TYR A 215 16.97 12.80 0.78
C TYR A 215 17.24 14.28 0.54
N GLY A 216 17.08 14.71 -0.70
CA GLY A 216 17.21 16.11 -1.08
C GLY A 216 16.30 17.05 -0.28
N VAL A 217 15.07 16.64 0.02
CA VAL A 217 14.16 17.44 0.84
C VAL A 217 14.45 17.26 2.32
N TYR A 218 14.41 16.03 2.83
CA TYR A 218 14.43 15.79 4.28
C TYR A 218 15.83 15.90 4.90
N HIS A 219 16.89 15.70 4.13
CA HIS A 219 18.27 15.93 4.58
C HIS A 219 18.75 17.31 4.16
N ASP A 220 18.97 17.54 2.84
CA ASP A 220 19.69 18.71 2.36
C ASP A 220 18.95 20.03 2.59
N MET A 221 17.62 20.03 2.39
CA MET A 221 16.80 21.24 2.54
C MET A 221 16.39 21.49 4.00
N LEU A 222 16.00 20.43 4.72
CA LEU A 222 15.40 20.53 6.05
C LEU A 222 16.37 20.18 7.19
N GLY A 223 17.49 19.50 6.92
CA GLY A 223 18.43 19.04 7.95
C GLY A 223 17.78 18.07 8.95
N PHE A 224 16.78 17.31 8.51
CA PHE A 224 15.99 16.42 9.36
C PHE A 224 16.56 15.01 9.43
N LEU A 225 16.94 14.44 8.29
CA LEU A 225 17.54 13.10 8.22
C LEU A 225 19.02 13.14 8.63
N PRO A 226 19.55 12.05 9.22
CA PRO A 226 20.98 11.93 9.51
C PRO A 226 21.80 11.75 8.21
N ASP A 227 23.10 12.07 8.28
CA ASP A 227 24.06 11.88 7.18
C ASP A 227 24.28 10.41 6.79
N ALA A 228 24.05 9.49 7.71
CA ALA A 228 24.17 8.04 7.52
C ALA A 228 23.01 7.31 8.19
N ILE A 229 22.72 6.10 7.69
CA ILE A 229 21.69 5.22 8.26
C ILE A 229 22.03 4.91 9.72
N ASN A 230 21.05 5.09 10.58
CA ASN A 230 21.16 4.79 12.02
C ASN A 230 19.77 4.40 12.59
N GLU A 231 19.70 4.25 13.92
CA GLU A 231 18.49 3.85 14.65
C GLU A 231 17.31 4.84 14.57
N LYS A 232 17.51 6.03 13.96
CA LYS A 232 16.43 7.01 13.75
C LYS A 232 15.62 6.75 12.49
N THR A 233 16.09 5.85 11.63
CA THR A 233 15.44 5.55 10.34
C THR A 233 15.12 4.08 10.23
N THR A 234 13.97 3.73 9.64
CA THR A 234 13.57 2.34 9.44
C THR A 234 12.81 2.15 8.14
N TRP A 235 12.95 0.96 7.55
CA TRP A 235 12.31 0.58 6.29
C TRP A 235 11.46 -0.64 6.47
N ARG A 236 10.24 -0.59 5.96
CA ARG A 236 9.30 -1.69 5.95
C ARG A 236 8.84 -1.97 4.52
N VAL A 237 8.71 -3.23 4.18
CA VAL A 237 8.24 -3.70 2.88
C VAL A 237 7.13 -4.72 3.08
N SER A 238 6.27 -4.90 2.08
CA SER A 238 5.33 -6.01 2.08
C SER A 238 6.05 -7.34 1.86
N ASN A 239 5.40 -8.46 2.17
CA ASN A 239 5.93 -9.79 1.87
C ASN A 239 5.83 -10.10 0.35
N ASN A 240 6.44 -9.22 -0.45
CA ASN A 240 6.54 -9.36 -1.90
C ASN A 240 7.91 -8.83 -2.35
N VAL A 241 8.62 -9.62 -3.13
CA VAL A 241 9.98 -9.32 -3.57
C VAL A 241 10.13 -7.99 -4.29
N ILE A 242 9.13 -7.55 -5.06
CA ILE A 242 9.21 -6.28 -5.80
C ILE A 242 9.31 -5.07 -4.88
N THR A 243 8.71 -5.10 -3.69
CA THR A 243 8.84 -4.02 -2.70
C THR A 243 10.24 -3.97 -2.09
N SER A 244 10.87 -5.14 -1.89
CA SER A 244 12.27 -5.22 -1.42
C SER A 244 13.26 -4.71 -2.47
N GLN A 245 13.03 -5.02 -3.77
CA GLN A 245 13.85 -4.50 -4.86
C GLN A 245 13.83 -2.97 -4.91
N VAL A 246 12.64 -2.38 -4.77
CA VAL A 246 12.47 -0.92 -4.72
C VAL A 246 13.15 -0.33 -3.49
N ALA A 247 12.94 -0.91 -2.31
CA ALA A 247 13.55 -0.41 -1.06
C ALA A 247 15.07 -0.38 -1.13
N GLY A 248 15.71 -1.41 -1.70
CA GLY A 248 17.17 -1.45 -1.86
C GLY A 248 17.71 -0.29 -2.69
N MET A 249 17.08 -0.01 -3.84
CA MET A 249 17.50 1.09 -4.71
C MET A 249 17.17 2.47 -4.14
N LEU A 250 16.05 2.59 -3.42
CA LEU A 250 15.67 3.83 -2.75
C LEU A 250 16.67 4.18 -1.63
N ILE A 251 17.06 3.21 -0.80
CA ILE A 251 18.06 3.37 0.26
C ILE A 251 19.40 3.78 -0.35
N GLU A 252 19.82 3.15 -1.46
CA GLU A 252 21.02 3.56 -2.21
C GLU A 252 20.90 5.01 -2.69
N GLY A 253 19.74 5.40 -3.22
CA GLY A 253 19.47 6.78 -3.65
C GLY A 253 19.55 7.79 -2.51
N MET A 254 19.08 7.44 -1.31
CA MET A 254 19.11 8.29 -0.14
C MET A 254 20.52 8.43 0.45
N TYR A 255 21.24 7.32 0.63
CA TYR A 255 22.43 7.29 1.48
C TYR A 255 23.70 6.85 0.75
N ASN A 256 23.62 6.45 -0.51
CA ASN A 256 24.73 5.84 -1.24
C ASN A 256 25.42 4.73 -0.41
N SER A 257 24.62 3.95 0.32
CA SER A 257 25.09 2.94 1.27
C SER A 257 25.11 1.55 0.66
N LYS A 258 26.15 0.81 0.95
CA LYS A 258 26.28 -0.63 0.65
C LYS A 258 26.14 -1.48 1.91
N ASP A 259 25.74 -0.90 3.03
CA ASP A 259 25.57 -1.59 4.29
C ASP A 259 24.37 -2.56 4.25
N ASN A 260 24.41 -3.55 5.12
CA ASN A 260 23.28 -4.43 5.33
C ASN A 260 22.18 -3.70 6.12
N VAL A 261 21.11 -3.35 5.44
CA VAL A 261 19.97 -2.62 6.02
C VAL A 261 18.82 -3.59 6.25
N PRO A 262 18.28 -3.71 7.48
CA PRO A 262 17.14 -4.57 7.72
C PRO A 262 15.88 -4.00 7.07
N LEU A 263 15.20 -4.81 6.27
CA LEU A 263 13.86 -4.54 5.78
C LEU A 263 12.86 -5.28 6.69
N HIS A 264 11.99 -4.53 7.35
CA HIS A 264 10.96 -5.10 8.22
C HIS A 264 9.81 -5.66 7.38
N VAL A 265 9.50 -6.94 7.59
CA VAL A 265 8.43 -7.66 6.88
C VAL A 265 7.53 -8.34 7.90
N GLN A 266 6.23 -8.14 7.80
CA GLN A 266 5.29 -8.96 8.56
C GLN A 266 4.97 -10.26 7.82
N PRO A 267 4.63 -11.35 8.56
CA PRO A 267 4.05 -12.54 7.92
C PRO A 267 2.82 -12.16 7.08
N SER A 268 2.69 -12.75 5.90
CA SER A 268 1.63 -12.39 4.94
C SER A 268 0.21 -12.46 5.51
N THR A 269 -0.05 -13.39 6.45
CA THR A 269 -1.39 -13.58 7.05
C THR A 269 -1.81 -12.49 8.03
N ILE A 270 -0.89 -11.60 8.43
CA ILE A 270 -1.13 -10.52 9.38
C ILE A 270 -0.59 -9.18 8.89
N ASP A 271 -0.11 -9.12 7.66
CA ASP A 271 0.51 -7.89 7.13
C ASP A 271 -0.54 -6.78 7.01
N SER A 272 -0.31 -5.68 7.74
CA SER A 272 -1.15 -4.48 7.70
C SER A 272 -0.76 -3.54 6.58
N LEU A 273 0.49 -3.60 6.08
CA LEU A 273 0.98 -2.75 4.99
C LEU A 273 0.43 -3.18 3.62
N ALA A 274 0.47 -4.49 3.33
CA ALA A 274 -0.26 -5.08 2.21
C ALA A 274 -1.40 -5.91 2.82
N PRO A 275 -2.60 -5.33 3.04
CA PRO A 275 -3.58 -5.84 3.97
C PRO A 275 -4.00 -7.27 3.62
N SER A 276 -3.44 -8.21 4.35
CA SER A 276 -3.64 -9.66 4.18
C SER A 276 -4.23 -10.31 5.43
N TYR A 277 -4.45 -9.55 6.51
CA TYR A 277 -5.13 -10.08 7.68
C TYR A 277 -6.60 -10.40 7.38
N SER A 278 -7.10 -11.45 8.02
CA SER A 278 -8.46 -11.90 7.80
C SER A 278 -9.48 -10.88 8.32
N CYS A 279 -10.23 -10.31 7.40
CA CYS A 279 -11.33 -9.39 7.69
C CYS A 279 -12.50 -9.67 6.73
N PRO A 280 -13.34 -10.70 7.02
CA PRO A 280 -14.45 -11.09 6.16
C PRO A 280 -15.39 -9.93 5.84
N ALA A 281 -15.79 -9.14 6.84
CA ALA A 281 -16.65 -7.98 6.64
C ALA A 281 -16.06 -6.96 5.67
N GLY A 282 -14.75 -6.68 5.73
CA GLY A 282 -14.08 -5.77 4.78
C GLY A 282 -14.15 -6.28 3.34
N SER A 283 -13.96 -7.59 3.14
CA SER A 283 -14.09 -8.22 1.82
C SER A 283 -15.54 -8.22 1.35
N SER A 284 -16.50 -8.55 2.20
CA SER A 284 -17.93 -8.53 1.92
C SER A 284 -18.41 -7.14 1.52
N LEU A 285 -17.92 -6.07 2.19
CA LEU A 285 -18.26 -4.70 1.84
C LEU A 285 -17.86 -4.37 0.39
N TYR A 286 -16.60 -4.61 0.01
CA TYR A 286 -16.16 -4.36 -1.37
C TYR A 286 -16.93 -5.22 -2.39
N SER A 287 -17.18 -6.49 -2.08
CA SER A 287 -17.93 -7.39 -2.94
C SER A 287 -19.40 -7.04 -3.07
N SER A 288 -19.97 -6.29 -2.11
CA SER A 288 -21.38 -5.90 -2.14
C SER A 288 -21.71 -4.87 -3.21
N TYR A 289 -20.73 -4.04 -3.61
CA TYR A 289 -20.96 -2.95 -4.57
C TYR A 289 -19.94 -2.89 -5.72
N GLY A 290 -18.82 -3.59 -5.62
CA GLY A 290 -17.67 -3.50 -6.54
C GLY A 290 -17.45 -4.78 -7.34
N VAL A 291 -16.20 -5.18 -7.49
CA VAL A 291 -15.77 -6.30 -8.34
C VAL A 291 -16.52 -7.59 -8.00
N GLY A 292 -17.13 -8.19 -9.02
CA GLY A 292 -17.93 -9.42 -8.88
C GLY A 292 -19.33 -9.22 -8.29
N SER A 293 -19.71 -7.98 -7.93
CA SER A 293 -21.06 -7.70 -7.40
C SER A 293 -22.12 -7.69 -8.49
N THR A 294 -23.37 -7.89 -8.05
CA THR A 294 -24.57 -7.69 -8.89
C THR A 294 -25.16 -6.28 -8.76
N ALA A 295 -24.46 -5.38 -8.07
CA ALA A 295 -24.88 -3.99 -7.89
C ALA A 295 -25.10 -3.30 -9.25
N SER A 296 -26.22 -2.60 -9.38
CA SER A 296 -26.67 -2.06 -10.67
C SER A 296 -25.67 -1.11 -11.31
N ASN A 297 -24.99 -0.28 -10.51
CA ASN A 297 -24.02 0.67 -11.03
C ASN A 297 -22.75 -0.03 -11.54
N TRP A 298 -22.28 -1.07 -10.83
CA TRP A 298 -21.13 -1.87 -11.26
C TRP A 298 -21.45 -2.65 -12.53
N THR A 299 -22.57 -3.37 -12.55
CA THR A 299 -22.98 -4.16 -13.73
C THR A 299 -23.32 -3.30 -14.93
N ALA A 300 -23.84 -2.07 -14.72
CA ALA A 300 -24.14 -1.14 -15.81
C ALA A 300 -22.86 -0.69 -16.55
N HIS A 301 -21.77 -0.38 -15.83
CA HIS A 301 -20.53 0.02 -16.50
C HIS A 301 -19.89 -1.15 -17.26
N LEU A 302 -19.91 -2.38 -16.71
CA LEU A 302 -19.44 -3.57 -17.43
C LEU A 302 -20.25 -3.84 -18.69
N LYS A 303 -21.58 -3.65 -18.64
CA LYS A 303 -22.44 -3.77 -19.81
C LYS A 303 -22.14 -2.69 -20.85
N ALA A 304 -21.90 -1.46 -20.44
CA ALA A 304 -21.55 -0.37 -21.33
C ALA A 304 -20.19 -0.58 -22.03
N THR A 305 -19.28 -1.31 -21.38
CA THR A 305 -17.92 -1.60 -21.87
C THR A 305 -17.80 -2.94 -22.60
N ALA A 306 -18.87 -3.72 -22.71
CA ALA A 306 -18.86 -5.01 -23.37
C ALA A 306 -18.26 -5.01 -24.81
N PRO A 307 -18.50 -3.99 -25.65
CA PRO A 307 -17.85 -3.93 -26.97
C PRO A 307 -16.32 -3.77 -26.90
N LEU A 308 -15.81 -3.07 -25.87
CA LEU A 308 -14.37 -2.94 -25.67
C LEU A 308 -13.77 -4.27 -25.21
N PHE A 309 -14.41 -4.98 -24.28
CA PHE A 309 -13.99 -6.33 -23.89
C PHE A 309 -13.92 -7.26 -25.11
N ALA A 310 -14.98 -7.34 -25.90
CA ALA A 310 -15.00 -8.17 -27.11
C ALA A 310 -13.87 -7.85 -28.08
N SER A 311 -13.51 -6.58 -28.25
CA SER A 311 -12.39 -6.15 -29.09
C SER A 311 -11.03 -6.56 -28.49
N LEU A 312 -10.86 -6.37 -27.17
CA LEU A 312 -9.62 -6.76 -26.48
C LEU A 312 -9.45 -8.29 -26.44
N ASP A 313 -10.52 -9.06 -26.27
CA ASP A 313 -10.49 -10.53 -26.30
C ASP A 313 -10.02 -11.07 -27.65
N ALA A 314 -10.52 -10.48 -28.74
CA ALA A 314 -10.10 -10.87 -30.08
C ALA A 314 -8.59 -10.69 -30.30
N ILE A 315 -7.99 -9.70 -29.64
CA ILE A 315 -6.56 -9.41 -29.72
C ILE A 315 -5.77 -10.29 -28.73
N SER A 316 -6.17 -10.27 -27.47
CA SER A 316 -5.43 -10.91 -26.37
C SER A 316 -5.57 -12.42 -26.33
N GLY A 317 -6.66 -12.97 -26.89
CA GLY A 317 -7.03 -14.37 -26.78
C GLY A 317 -7.62 -14.76 -25.42
N VAL A 318 -8.05 -13.79 -24.64
CA VAL A 318 -8.88 -14.01 -23.45
C VAL A 318 -10.20 -14.66 -23.88
N ALA A 319 -10.67 -15.62 -23.12
CA ALA A 319 -11.94 -16.29 -23.40
C ALA A 319 -13.11 -15.29 -23.18
N THR A 320 -14.07 -15.29 -24.11
CA THR A 320 -15.21 -14.34 -24.10
C THR A 320 -16.14 -14.52 -22.90
N ASP A 321 -16.02 -15.62 -22.17
CA ASP A 321 -16.77 -15.94 -20.95
C ASP A 321 -15.90 -15.86 -19.69
N SER A 322 -14.69 -15.31 -19.78
CA SER A 322 -13.78 -15.17 -18.64
C SER A 322 -14.30 -14.16 -17.63
N SER A 323 -14.85 -14.63 -16.52
CA SER A 323 -15.26 -13.75 -15.44
C SER A 323 -14.09 -13.04 -14.76
N GLU A 324 -12.93 -13.65 -14.72
CA GLU A 324 -11.70 -13.06 -14.15
C GLU A 324 -11.32 -11.77 -14.88
N TRP A 325 -11.31 -11.79 -16.22
CA TRP A 325 -10.93 -10.65 -17.05
C TRP A 325 -12.06 -9.63 -17.27
N HIS A 326 -13.33 -10.04 -17.14
CA HIS A 326 -14.49 -9.18 -17.43
C HIS A 326 -15.20 -8.63 -16.19
N ASN A 327 -14.67 -8.88 -14.98
CA ASN A 327 -15.22 -8.30 -13.77
C ASN A 327 -14.79 -6.84 -13.55
N TRP A 328 -13.69 -6.42 -14.17
CA TRP A 328 -13.12 -5.08 -14.19
C TRP A 328 -11.96 -5.00 -15.18
N PHE A 329 -11.35 -3.81 -15.33
CA PHE A 329 -10.29 -3.57 -16.31
C PHE A 329 -8.86 -3.74 -15.75
N ASP A 330 -8.67 -4.17 -14.54
CA ASP A 330 -7.36 -4.29 -13.85
C ASP A 330 -6.32 -5.05 -14.67
N HIS A 331 -6.68 -6.22 -15.18
CA HIS A 331 -5.76 -7.08 -15.93
C HIS A 331 -5.31 -6.43 -17.25
N TYR A 332 -6.24 -5.84 -17.98
CA TYR A 332 -5.92 -5.08 -19.20
C TYR A 332 -5.10 -3.84 -18.88
N TYR A 333 -5.49 -3.10 -17.82
CA TYR A 333 -4.77 -1.91 -17.39
C TYR A 333 -3.31 -2.23 -17.05
N ASP A 334 -3.07 -3.24 -16.23
CA ASP A 334 -1.72 -3.64 -15.81
C ASP A 334 -0.86 -4.06 -17.02
N ASN A 335 -1.39 -4.90 -17.92
CA ASN A 335 -0.66 -5.34 -19.10
C ASN A 335 -0.30 -4.17 -20.02
N LEU A 336 -1.28 -3.36 -20.42
CA LEU A 336 -1.08 -2.26 -21.36
C LEU A 336 -0.19 -1.15 -20.77
N SER A 337 -0.40 -0.79 -19.49
CA SER A 337 0.41 0.22 -18.82
C SER A 337 1.86 -0.26 -18.61
N ALA A 338 2.07 -1.51 -18.21
CA ALA A 338 3.41 -2.06 -18.08
C ALA A 338 4.18 -1.97 -19.40
N ARG A 339 3.55 -2.28 -20.53
CA ARG A 339 4.17 -2.15 -21.86
C ARG A 339 4.54 -0.71 -22.18
N GLN A 340 3.58 0.20 -22.09
CA GLN A 340 3.81 1.61 -22.47
C GLN A 340 4.81 2.30 -21.52
N CYS A 341 4.84 1.93 -20.25
CA CYS A 341 5.83 2.43 -19.29
C CYS A 341 7.28 1.98 -19.60
N HIS A 342 7.44 0.97 -20.44
CA HIS A 342 8.72 0.48 -20.93
C HIS A 342 8.94 0.76 -22.42
N ALA A 343 8.23 1.74 -22.98
CA ALA A 343 8.28 2.08 -24.40
C ALA A 343 8.07 0.89 -25.36
N LYS A 344 7.33 -0.13 -24.90
CA LYS A 344 7.00 -1.31 -25.71
C LYS A 344 5.72 -1.05 -26.49
N PRO A 345 5.59 -1.60 -27.69
CA PRO A 345 4.38 -1.45 -28.48
C PRO A 345 3.17 -2.09 -27.80
N LEU A 346 1.99 -1.54 -28.08
CA LEU A 346 0.75 -2.18 -27.70
C LEU A 346 0.63 -3.56 -28.35
N PRO A 347 -0.02 -4.52 -27.68
CA PRO A 347 -0.01 -5.91 -28.16
C PRO A 347 -0.84 -6.11 -29.42
N CYS A 348 -0.37 -7.02 -30.27
CA CYS A 348 -1.10 -7.54 -31.43
C CYS A 348 -1.42 -9.01 -31.24
N ASN A 349 -2.44 -9.50 -31.91
CA ASN A 349 -2.77 -10.89 -31.92
C ASN A 349 -1.64 -11.73 -32.59
N ILE A 350 -1.15 -12.74 -31.90
CA ILE A 350 0.00 -13.58 -32.37
C ILE A 350 -0.31 -14.33 -33.67
N THR A 351 -1.58 -14.62 -33.96
CA THR A 351 -2.00 -15.31 -35.20
C THR A 351 -2.49 -14.34 -36.31
N ASN A 352 -2.75 -13.07 -35.95
CA ASN A 352 -3.12 -12.01 -36.87
C ASN A 352 -2.40 -10.71 -36.49
N PRO A 353 -1.17 -10.47 -36.94
CA PRO A 353 -0.35 -9.33 -36.57
C PRO A 353 -0.93 -7.96 -36.93
N ASP A 354 -1.92 -7.92 -37.84
CA ASP A 354 -2.62 -6.68 -38.23
C ASP A 354 -3.71 -6.28 -37.21
N LEU A 355 -4.06 -7.18 -36.30
CA LEU A 355 -5.04 -6.95 -35.25
C LEU A 355 -4.33 -6.58 -33.95
N CYS A 356 -4.17 -5.28 -33.71
CA CYS A 356 -3.46 -4.73 -32.56
C CYS A 356 -4.39 -3.88 -31.69
N VAL A 357 -4.07 -3.77 -30.41
CA VAL A 357 -4.67 -2.77 -29.53
C VAL A 357 -4.30 -1.38 -30.03
N THR A 358 -5.30 -0.54 -30.28
CA THR A 358 -5.10 0.85 -30.67
C THR A 358 -4.80 1.70 -29.43
N GLN A 359 -4.17 2.88 -29.63
CA GLN A 359 -3.93 3.82 -28.53
C GLN A 359 -5.25 4.28 -27.89
N GLU A 360 -6.31 4.50 -28.68
CA GLU A 360 -7.61 4.89 -28.15
C GLU A 360 -8.25 3.80 -27.27
N GLN A 361 -8.08 2.53 -27.63
CA GLN A 361 -8.52 1.41 -26.76
C GLN A 361 -7.72 1.39 -25.45
N ALA A 362 -6.40 1.58 -25.50
CA ALA A 362 -5.55 1.65 -24.33
C ALA A 362 -5.94 2.85 -23.45
N ASP A 363 -6.11 4.03 -24.03
CA ASP A 363 -6.54 5.24 -23.33
C ASP A 363 -7.91 5.06 -22.65
N THR A 364 -8.83 4.36 -23.33
CA THR A 364 -10.14 4.04 -22.75
C THR A 364 -10.01 3.08 -21.56
N VAL A 365 -9.14 2.08 -21.65
CA VAL A 365 -8.82 1.20 -20.51
C VAL A 365 -8.25 2.00 -19.35
N TYR A 366 -7.37 2.96 -19.60
CA TYR A 366 -6.81 3.81 -18.54
C TYR A 366 -7.88 4.71 -17.90
N ARG A 367 -8.76 5.31 -18.69
CA ARG A 367 -9.90 6.08 -18.18
C ARG A 367 -10.84 5.21 -17.33
N LEU A 368 -11.10 3.98 -17.78
CA LEU A 368 -11.91 3.01 -17.03
C LEU A 368 -11.24 2.60 -15.70
N GLY A 369 -9.95 2.39 -15.70
CA GLY A 369 -9.21 2.14 -14.46
C GLY A 369 -9.34 3.27 -13.44
N GLN A 370 -9.30 4.54 -13.88
CA GLN A 370 -9.58 5.69 -13.01
C GLN A 370 -11.00 5.63 -12.43
N TYR A 371 -12.01 5.37 -13.29
CA TYR A 371 -13.40 5.24 -12.88
C TYR A 371 -13.58 4.12 -11.85
N GLU A 372 -13.05 2.93 -12.11
CA GLU A 372 -13.19 1.76 -11.25
C GLU A 372 -12.50 1.97 -9.89
N TYR A 373 -11.30 2.56 -9.86
CA TYR A 373 -10.63 2.88 -8.59
C TYR A 373 -11.39 3.92 -7.79
N SER A 374 -11.91 4.99 -8.45
CA SER A 374 -12.76 5.96 -7.77
C SER A 374 -14.03 5.31 -7.24
N PHE A 375 -14.68 4.48 -8.04
CA PHE A 375 -15.91 3.77 -7.65
C PHE A 375 -15.69 2.87 -6.43
N LEU A 376 -14.66 2.02 -6.47
CA LEU A 376 -14.36 1.05 -5.42
C LEU A 376 -13.91 1.72 -4.12
N TYR A 377 -13.00 2.65 -4.22
CA TYR A 377 -12.31 3.18 -3.06
C TYR A 377 -12.84 4.52 -2.56
N ARG A 378 -13.76 5.16 -3.29
CA ARG A 378 -14.15 6.51 -2.91
C ARG A 378 -15.62 6.87 -3.10
N ASP A 379 -16.25 6.50 -4.24
CA ASP A 379 -17.59 6.98 -4.59
C ASP A 379 -18.70 6.32 -3.77
N SER A 380 -18.53 5.05 -3.43
CA SER A 380 -19.49 4.31 -2.60
C SER A 380 -19.50 4.86 -1.16
N PRO A 381 -20.68 5.10 -0.57
CA PRO A 381 -20.78 5.43 0.86
C PRO A 381 -20.18 4.36 1.78
N LEU A 382 -20.08 3.12 1.32
CA LEU A 382 -19.48 2.01 2.06
C LEU A 382 -17.94 2.00 1.98
N SER A 383 -17.34 2.81 1.12
CA SER A 383 -15.88 2.79 0.89
C SER A 383 -15.08 3.13 2.16
N LEU A 384 -15.56 4.08 2.97
CA LEU A 384 -14.90 4.42 4.23
C LEU A 384 -14.93 3.25 5.23
N GLN A 385 -16.07 2.59 5.37
CA GLN A 385 -16.21 1.43 6.25
C GLN A 385 -15.32 0.27 5.76
N ALA A 386 -15.31 0.01 4.45
CA ALA A 386 -14.47 -1.01 3.84
C ALA A 386 -12.97 -0.71 4.03
N ALA A 387 -12.57 0.56 3.89
CA ALA A 387 -11.19 0.99 4.14
C ALA A 387 -10.82 0.88 5.62
N ALA A 388 -11.71 1.28 6.55
CA ALA A 388 -11.47 1.15 7.98
C ALA A 388 -11.32 -0.31 8.40
N ALA A 389 -12.13 -1.22 7.86
CA ALA A 389 -12.01 -2.65 8.12
C ALA A 389 -10.72 -3.25 7.52
N SER A 390 -10.41 -2.95 6.25
CA SER A 390 -9.32 -3.61 5.53
C SER A 390 -7.94 -2.93 5.69
N TYR A 391 -7.86 -1.67 6.14
CA TYR A 391 -6.62 -0.91 6.29
C TYR A 391 -6.48 -0.17 7.63
N GLY A 392 -7.46 -0.34 8.50
CA GLY A 392 -7.53 0.34 9.79
C GLY A 392 -6.38 -0.01 10.74
N VAL A 393 -5.84 -1.24 10.65
CA VAL A 393 -4.68 -1.65 11.45
C VAL A 393 -3.46 -0.79 11.10
N PHE A 394 -3.15 -0.61 9.81
CA PHE A 394 -2.03 0.24 9.39
C PHE A 394 -2.22 1.69 9.83
N MET A 395 -3.44 2.24 9.71
CA MET A 395 -3.73 3.60 10.15
C MET A 395 -3.56 3.78 11.67
N ALA A 396 -3.92 2.76 12.46
CA ALA A 396 -3.68 2.76 13.90
C ALA A 396 -2.18 2.66 14.24
N GLU A 397 -1.40 1.87 13.47
CA GLU A 397 0.06 1.81 13.60
C GLU A 397 0.69 3.18 13.33
N VAL A 398 0.31 3.87 12.24
CA VAL A 398 0.78 5.23 11.92
C VAL A 398 0.46 6.21 13.05
N ALA A 399 -0.78 6.20 13.55
CA ALA A 399 -1.19 7.05 14.65
C ALA A 399 -0.41 6.78 15.95
N GLU A 400 -0.15 5.50 16.29
CA GLU A 400 0.66 5.15 17.48
C GLU A 400 2.14 5.49 17.30
N ASN A 401 2.71 5.37 16.09
CA ASN A 401 4.06 5.82 15.79
C ASN A 401 4.22 7.32 16.08
N MET A 402 3.28 8.15 15.62
CA MET A 402 3.27 9.59 15.90
C MET A 402 3.22 9.88 17.41
N ARG A 403 2.33 9.18 18.13
CA ARG A 403 2.22 9.31 19.59
C ARG A 403 3.48 8.86 20.33
N ALA A 404 4.11 7.78 19.88
CA ALA A 404 5.30 7.24 20.50
C ALA A 404 6.48 8.21 20.39
N VAL A 405 6.69 8.78 19.20
CA VAL A 405 7.75 9.78 18.97
C VAL A 405 7.50 11.05 19.79
N LEU A 406 6.29 11.59 19.79
CA LEU A 406 5.95 12.79 20.55
C LEU A 406 6.07 12.60 22.06
N ALA A 407 5.83 11.38 22.55
CA ALA A 407 6.00 11.03 23.95
C ALA A 407 7.45 10.64 24.32
N GLY A 408 8.39 10.66 23.39
CA GLY A 408 9.77 10.24 23.60
C GLY A 408 9.93 8.75 23.89
N ARG A 409 8.95 7.92 23.53
CA ARG A 409 8.97 6.44 23.70
C ARG A 409 9.61 5.73 22.52
N ASP A 410 9.78 6.42 21.40
CA ASP A 410 10.40 5.90 20.19
C ASP A 410 11.41 6.91 19.66
N SER A 411 12.59 6.44 19.28
CA SER A 411 13.67 7.24 18.70
C SER A 411 13.62 7.32 17.17
N VAL A 412 12.81 6.48 16.53
CA VAL A 412 12.67 6.44 15.07
C VAL A 412 11.86 7.63 14.61
N VAL A 413 12.51 8.57 13.93
CA VAL A 413 11.88 9.81 13.44
C VAL A 413 11.47 9.73 11.97
N TYR A 414 12.03 8.77 11.22
CA TYR A 414 11.70 8.53 9.81
C TYR A 414 11.35 7.08 9.56
N ARG A 415 10.16 6.84 9.03
CA ARG A 415 9.68 5.52 8.62
C ARG A 415 9.37 5.52 7.14
N HIS A 416 9.84 4.49 6.45
CA HIS A 416 9.60 4.32 5.03
C HIS A 416 8.94 2.97 4.74
N ASN A 417 7.77 3.01 4.09
CA ASN A 417 6.96 1.82 3.80
C ASN A 417 6.82 1.69 2.28
N VAL A 418 7.29 0.58 1.70
CA VAL A 418 7.11 0.27 0.28
C VAL A 418 5.99 -0.76 0.12
N ALA A 419 4.94 -0.39 -0.60
CA ALA A 419 3.68 -1.11 -0.68
C ALA A 419 3.18 -1.27 -2.13
N HIS A 420 1.86 -1.41 -2.27
CA HIS A 420 1.14 -1.64 -3.52
C HIS A 420 0.07 -0.57 -3.75
N ASP A 421 -0.47 -0.52 -4.95
CA ASP A 421 -1.60 0.37 -5.31
C ASP A 421 -2.82 0.16 -4.40
N GLY A 422 -3.20 -1.10 -4.16
CA GLY A 422 -4.31 -1.42 -3.27
C GLY A 422 -4.12 -0.97 -1.82
N SER A 423 -2.87 -0.87 -1.33
CA SER A 423 -2.54 -0.31 -0.02
C SER A 423 -2.82 1.20 0.02
N LEU A 424 -2.25 1.92 -0.95
CA LEU A 424 -2.43 3.37 -1.02
C LEU A 424 -3.88 3.76 -1.35
N ALA A 425 -4.56 3.00 -2.21
CA ALA A 425 -5.97 3.26 -2.51
C ALA A 425 -6.86 3.18 -1.25
N ARG A 426 -6.61 2.19 -0.38
CA ARG A 426 -7.30 2.07 0.92
C ARG A 426 -6.93 3.18 1.88
N LEU A 427 -5.66 3.58 1.94
CA LEU A 427 -5.21 4.73 2.73
C LEU A 427 -5.90 6.01 2.28
N LEU A 428 -5.90 6.29 0.98
CA LEU A 428 -6.55 7.47 0.41
C LEU A 428 -8.08 7.43 0.60
N SER A 429 -8.69 6.24 0.53
CA SER A 429 -10.10 6.02 0.86
C SER A 429 -10.39 6.33 2.33
N PHE A 430 -9.56 5.83 3.25
CA PHE A 430 -9.65 6.11 4.68
C PHE A 430 -9.56 7.61 4.99
N LEU A 431 -8.64 8.31 4.32
CA LEU A 431 -8.49 9.78 4.43
C LEU A 431 -9.58 10.55 3.65
N GLN A 432 -10.48 9.87 2.99
CA GLN A 432 -11.54 10.46 2.16
C GLN A 432 -11.01 11.50 1.16
N VAL A 433 -9.97 11.13 0.39
CA VAL A 433 -9.38 12.04 -0.58
C VAL A 433 -10.43 12.67 -1.51
N GLU A 434 -10.29 13.97 -1.81
CA GLU A 434 -11.26 14.73 -2.60
C GLU A 434 -11.43 14.18 -4.03
N THR A 435 -10.34 13.65 -4.60
CA THR A 435 -10.34 13.03 -5.94
C THR A 435 -9.52 11.74 -5.91
N MET A 436 -10.13 10.61 -6.21
CA MET A 436 -9.46 9.32 -6.32
C MET A 436 -9.11 9.01 -7.77
N VAL A 437 -7.93 8.45 -7.98
CA VAL A 437 -7.48 7.92 -9.26
C VAL A 437 -6.83 6.57 -9.07
N TRP A 438 -6.57 5.86 -10.15
CA TRP A 438 -5.66 4.72 -10.10
C TRP A 438 -4.32 5.15 -9.53
N VAL A 439 -3.88 4.48 -8.48
CA VAL A 439 -2.60 4.76 -7.82
C VAL A 439 -1.47 4.23 -8.70
N GLY A 440 -0.85 5.11 -9.47
CA GLY A 440 0.22 4.76 -10.42
C GLY A 440 1.53 4.34 -9.74
N MET A 441 2.47 3.85 -10.54
CA MET A 441 3.80 3.43 -10.07
C MET A 441 4.51 4.57 -9.35
N GLY A 442 5.18 4.27 -8.22
CA GLY A 442 5.88 5.27 -7.41
C GLY A 442 5.00 6.26 -6.67
N SER A 443 3.66 6.16 -6.75
CA SER A 443 2.75 7.06 -6.02
C SER A 443 3.06 7.05 -4.53
N GLU A 444 3.16 8.25 -3.94
CA GLU A 444 3.65 8.46 -2.58
C GLU A 444 2.67 9.27 -1.74
N VAL A 445 2.48 8.85 -0.49
CA VAL A 445 1.84 9.64 0.57
C VAL A 445 2.85 9.84 1.70
N VAL A 446 3.01 11.07 2.15
CA VAL A 446 3.91 11.44 3.24
C VAL A 446 3.14 12.10 4.36
N PHE A 447 3.36 11.60 5.56
CA PHE A 447 2.88 12.20 6.81
C PHE A 447 4.04 12.97 7.45
N GLU A 448 3.87 14.25 7.70
CA GLU A 448 4.85 15.10 8.35
C GLU A 448 4.27 15.67 9.64
N VAL A 449 4.89 15.37 10.77
CA VAL A 449 4.49 15.91 12.08
C VAL A 449 5.45 17.01 12.49
N TYR A 450 4.86 18.16 12.79
CA TYR A 450 5.56 19.35 13.25
C TYR A 450 5.19 19.69 14.69
N GLN A 451 6.10 20.36 15.38
CA GLN A 451 5.83 20.92 16.70
C GLN A 451 6.06 22.44 16.73
N LYS A 452 5.18 23.16 17.42
CA LYS A 452 5.33 24.56 17.74
C LYS A 452 4.72 24.82 19.13
N GLU A 453 5.48 25.44 20.04
CA GLU A 453 5.01 25.83 21.39
C GLU A 453 4.29 24.71 22.16
N GLY A 454 4.84 23.49 22.07
CA GLY A 454 4.30 22.32 22.77
C GLY A 454 3.07 21.66 22.12
N LYS A 455 2.58 22.20 21.00
CA LYS A 455 1.51 21.60 20.19
C LYS A 455 2.08 20.87 18.99
N ALA A 456 1.37 19.83 18.55
CA ALA A 456 1.73 19.05 17.36
C ALA A 456 0.75 19.33 16.21
N TYR A 457 1.29 19.36 15.00
CA TYR A 457 0.56 19.65 13.76
C TYR A 457 0.90 18.61 12.71
N LEU A 458 -0.06 18.28 11.86
CA LEU A 458 0.08 17.30 10.78
C LEU A 458 -0.07 17.98 9.43
N ARG A 459 0.84 17.65 8.53
CA ARG A 459 0.69 17.85 7.09
C ARG A 459 0.74 16.49 6.39
N ILE A 460 -0.16 16.26 5.43
CA ILE A 460 -0.11 15.07 4.58
C ILE A 460 0.08 15.53 3.14
N LEU A 461 1.08 14.95 2.49
CA LEU A 461 1.36 15.16 1.07
C LEU A 461 0.98 13.90 0.28
N TRP A 462 0.37 14.08 -0.87
CA TRP A 462 0.18 13.05 -1.89
C TRP A 462 0.73 13.56 -3.21
N GLY A 463 1.65 12.81 -3.81
CA GLY A 463 2.35 13.26 -5.01
C GLY A 463 3.12 14.57 -4.81
N GLY A 464 3.70 14.79 -3.62
CA GLY A 464 4.40 16.01 -3.24
C GLY A 464 3.50 17.21 -2.95
N GLN A 465 2.18 17.09 -3.07
CA GLN A 465 1.21 18.16 -2.85
C GLN A 465 0.33 17.89 -1.64
N VAL A 466 -0.12 18.95 -0.96
CA VAL A 466 -0.99 18.82 0.21
C VAL A 466 -2.27 18.09 -0.14
N LEU A 467 -2.53 16.99 0.57
CA LEU A 467 -3.72 16.19 0.42
C LEU A 467 -4.97 16.95 0.86
N LYS A 468 -6.01 16.85 0.04
CA LYS A 468 -7.34 17.39 0.35
C LYS A 468 -8.32 16.25 0.61
N SER A 469 -8.96 16.31 1.76
CA SER A 469 -10.02 15.39 2.16
C SER A 469 -11.40 16.04 1.95
N SER A 470 -12.39 15.23 1.57
CA SER A 470 -13.79 15.66 1.57
C SER A 470 -14.40 15.71 2.98
N ASN A 471 -13.76 15.05 3.97
CA ASN A 471 -14.22 15.11 5.35
C ASN A 471 -13.99 16.53 5.95
N PRO A 472 -15.02 17.18 6.50
CA PRO A 472 -14.91 18.57 6.97
C PRO A 472 -13.95 18.75 8.15
N SER A 473 -13.73 17.72 8.99
CA SER A 473 -12.76 17.79 10.07
C SER A 473 -11.31 17.73 9.57
N LEU A 474 -11.03 17.05 8.46
CA LEU A 474 -9.71 16.93 7.86
C LEU A 474 -9.44 18.04 6.83
N GLY A 475 -10.38 18.31 5.93
CA GLY A 475 -10.28 19.34 4.89
C GLY A 475 -8.96 19.29 4.11
N LYS A 476 -8.29 20.44 3.96
CA LYS A 476 -6.91 20.52 3.46
C LYS A 476 -5.98 20.16 4.62
N ILE A 477 -5.30 19.00 4.52
CA ILE A 477 -4.44 18.50 5.60
C ILE A 477 -3.07 19.19 5.53
N ASP A 478 -3.07 20.48 5.90
CA ASP A 478 -1.90 21.36 5.84
C ASP A 478 -1.73 22.05 7.20
N MET A 479 -0.93 21.48 8.06
CA MET A 479 -0.69 21.97 9.42
C MET A 479 -1.96 21.97 10.30
N ILE A 480 -2.80 20.95 10.14
CA ILE A 480 -3.95 20.76 11.05
C ILE A 480 -3.47 20.33 12.44
N ASP A 481 -4.25 20.60 13.47
CA ASP A 481 -3.97 20.08 14.81
C ASP A 481 -3.90 18.53 14.74
N LEU A 482 -2.82 17.96 15.23
CA LEU A 482 -2.60 16.51 15.17
C LEU A 482 -3.70 15.74 15.93
N ASP A 483 -4.23 16.31 17.02
CA ASP A 483 -5.28 15.65 17.82
C ASP A 483 -6.57 15.46 17.02
N VAL A 484 -6.85 16.30 16.02
CA VAL A 484 -7.97 16.11 15.10
C VAL A 484 -7.78 14.85 14.27
N PHE A 485 -6.59 14.65 13.69
CA PHE A 485 -6.27 13.45 12.92
C PHE A 485 -6.27 12.19 13.79
N LEU A 486 -5.63 12.27 14.97
CA LEU A 486 -5.60 11.13 15.90
C LEU A 486 -7.01 10.77 16.39
N GLY A 487 -7.85 11.77 16.65
CA GLY A 487 -9.27 11.56 17.00
C GLY A 487 -10.07 10.95 15.86
N TYR A 488 -9.77 11.31 14.61
CA TYR A 488 -10.38 10.71 13.43
C TYR A 488 -10.02 9.23 13.29
N VAL A 489 -8.74 8.88 13.39
CA VAL A 489 -8.29 7.49 13.34
C VAL A 489 -8.87 6.67 14.49
N ASP A 490 -8.75 7.17 15.75
CA ASP A 490 -9.27 6.45 16.92
C ASP A 490 -10.79 6.28 16.86
N GLY A 491 -11.49 7.27 16.31
CA GLY A 491 -12.94 7.22 16.14
C GLY A 491 -13.38 6.08 15.21
N LEU A 492 -12.67 5.90 14.09
CA LEU A 492 -12.98 4.88 13.08
C LEU A 492 -12.53 3.48 13.49
N VAL A 493 -11.31 3.33 14.04
CA VAL A 493 -10.69 2.01 14.21
C VAL A 493 -10.29 1.66 15.64
N GLY A 494 -10.49 2.58 16.58
CA GLY A 494 -10.04 2.44 17.96
C GLY A 494 -8.53 2.73 18.11
N ARG A 495 -8.14 3.09 19.32
CA ARG A 495 -6.79 3.58 19.58
C ARG A 495 -5.66 2.58 19.25
N ARG A 496 -5.92 1.29 19.31
CA ARG A 496 -4.96 0.21 18.98
C ARG A 496 -5.58 -0.76 17.99
N ALA A 497 -6.36 -0.26 17.07
CA ALA A 497 -7.13 -1.06 16.16
C ALA A 497 -8.12 -2.04 16.86
N ASP A 498 -8.49 -1.76 18.10
CA ASP A 498 -9.40 -2.59 18.90
C ASP A 498 -10.78 -2.71 18.25
N LYS A 499 -11.28 -1.66 17.59
CA LYS A 499 -12.52 -1.73 16.82
C LYS A 499 -12.40 -2.49 15.51
N VAL A 500 -11.19 -2.67 14.95
CA VAL A 500 -11.04 -3.39 13.67
C VAL A 500 -11.46 -4.85 13.82
N VAL A 501 -11.14 -5.48 14.94
CA VAL A 501 -11.53 -6.88 15.20
C VAL A 501 -13.06 -7.01 15.24
N GLU A 502 -13.75 -6.06 15.89
CA GLU A 502 -15.21 -6.00 15.92
C GLU A 502 -15.80 -5.73 14.53
N ASN A 503 -15.20 -4.76 13.79
CA ASN A 503 -15.61 -4.41 12.44
C ASN A 503 -15.34 -5.52 11.41
N CYS A 504 -14.46 -6.47 11.71
CA CYS A 504 -14.15 -7.62 10.86
C CYS A 504 -14.98 -8.86 11.20
N ALA A 505 -15.63 -8.88 12.36
CA ALA A 505 -16.58 -9.95 12.73
C ALA A 505 -17.91 -9.72 12.01
N GLU A 506 -18.44 -10.75 11.34
CA GLU A 506 -19.80 -10.77 10.78
C GLU A 506 -20.77 -11.34 11.80
#